data_065bbd80e5941b0bf517b938bb3598ff
#
_entry.id   065bbd80e5941b0bf517b938bb3598ff
#
_cell.length_a   1.000
_cell.length_b   1.000
_cell.length_c   1.000
_cell.angle_alpha   90.00
_cell.angle_beta   90.00
_cell.angle_gamma   90.00
#
_symmetry.space_group_name_H-M   'P 1'
#
loop_
_entity.id
_entity.type
_entity.pdbx_description
1 polymer ?
#
loop_
_entity_poly.entity_id
_entity_poly.type
_entity_poly.pdbx_seq_one_letter_code
_entity_poly.pdbx_strand_id
1 'polypeptide(L)'
;MIKILCVGKIKEDYLNDLINDYKKRINKYIKLEIVELKDNVDYQKEIDNLYKNIKKSDYNIGLDLKGKSYTSVEFAQKIDKILPMNSNITFIIGGSLGLNEFITDTCDELISFSTMTFPHGLFRGILLEQIYRACKINNNESYHKWGFMKVEEVKKIRKALTHGGKFHSDDVFGAAFLKVINPDIEILRSNIITDDFDGLVFDIGMGYFDHHMKDNEVRSNGIPYASFGKLWREFARDLYGDYVYESIDKRLIQDLDLSDNTGSYNALALAIDVFNPLENTDGDKEFFEAVEFAKAILERMILKQKHRLEDIEKVKKYYDEAVDKRIIILDEPLFYKDYLPSTDAIYVIYPSNRGGYAAQGVRKTSDTNELKKDFPKDWVNKLPPYLRFCHSSRFLIAADNFDDIMHAVREALKW
;
A
#
# COMPACT_ATOMS: atom_id res chain seq x y z
N MET A 1 24.50 17.04 -18.84
CA MET A 1 25.37 15.84 -18.64
C MET A 1 25.58 15.62 -17.15
N ILE A 2 25.70 14.37 -16.71
CA ILE A 2 26.10 14.06 -15.32
C ILE A 2 27.55 13.63 -15.30
N LYS A 3 28.32 14.15 -14.37
CA LYS A 3 29.73 13.80 -14.14
C LYS A 3 29.88 13.28 -12.69
N ILE A 4 30.64 12.20 -12.52
CA ILE A 4 31.06 11.71 -11.21
C ILE A 4 32.57 11.91 -11.11
N LEU A 5 32.98 12.75 -10.18
CA LEU A 5 34.38 13.00 -9.85
C LEU A 5 34.72 12.26 -8.58
N CYS A 6 35.63 11.30 -8.63
CA CYS A 6 35.89 10.42 -7.48
C CYS A 6 37.40 10.11 -7.36
N VAL A 7 37.82 9.91 -6.10
CA VAL A 7 39.18 9.53 -5.77
C VAL A 7 39.33 8.00 -5.75
N GLY A 8 40.47 7.51 -6.23
CA GLY A 8 40.82 6.09 -6.26
C GLY A 8 40.23 5.33 -7.46
N LYS A 9 40.85 4.24 -7.86
CA LYS A 9 40.35 3.29 -8.83
C LYS A 9 39.72 2.09 -8.13
N ILE A 10 38.68 1.56 -8.73
CA ILE A 10 38.05 0.33 -8.25
C ILE A 10 38.90 -0.86 -8.69
N LYS A 11 39.24 -1.73 -7.75
CA LYS A 11 40.07 -2.93 -7.99
C LYS A 11 39.22 -4.21 -8.12
N GLU A 12 38.05 -4.23 -7.52
CA GLU A 12 37.14 -5.37 -7.45
C GLU A 12 36.35 -5.49 -8.77
N ASP A 13 36.47 -6.63 -9.44
CA ASP A 13 35.84 -6.88 -10.74
C ASP A 13 34.31 -6.77 -10.66
N TYR A 14 33.68 -7.32 -9.62
CA TYR A 14 32.25 -7.25 -9.44
C TYR A 14 31.70 -5.83 -9.28
N LEU A 15 32.47 -4.89 -8.69
CA LEU A 15 32.09 -3.48 -8.60
C LEU A 15 32.28 -2.78 -9.95
N ASN A 16 33.33 -3.13 -10.70
CA ASN A 16 33.53 -2.62 -12.05
C ASN A 16 32.39 -3.07 -12.97
N ASP A 17 31.95 -4.31 -12.88
CA ASP A 17 30.83 -4.85 -13.66
C ASP A 17 29.52 -4.12 -13.30
N LEU A 18 29.24 -3.91 -12.01
CA LEU A 18 28.09 -3.15 -11.53
C LEU A 18 28.09 -1.72 -12.10
N ILE A 19 29.21 -1.02 -12.00
CA ILE A 19 29.37 0.36 -12.47
C ILE A 19 29.18 0.44 -13.99
N ASN A 20 29.76 -0.49 -14.73
CA ASN A 20 29.65 -0.54 -16.18
C ASN A 20 28.22 -0.82 -16.63
N ASP A 21 27.49 -1.68 -15.92
CA ASP A 21 26.09 -1.94 -16.21
C ASP A 21 25.23 -0.69 -15.99
N TYR A 22 25.31 -0.03 -14.83
CA TYR A 22 24.59 1.21 -14.60
C TYR A 22 25.00 2.33 -15.56
N LYS A 23 26.28 2.48 -15.85
CA LYS A 23 26.77 3.46 -16.83
C LYS A 23 26.13 3.25 -18.21
N LYS A 24 26.02 1.99 -18.65
CA LYS A 24 25.36 1.65 -19.92
C LYS A 24 23.87 1.99 -19.89
N ARG A 25 23.19 1.72 -18.77
CA ARG A 25 21.76 2.01 -18.60
C ARG A 25 21.49 3.51 -18.54
N ILE A 26 22.26 4.27 -17.75
CA ILE A 26 22.10 5.72 -17.59
C ILE A 26 22.35 6.44 -18.92
N ASN A 27 23.34 6.01 -19.72
CA ASN A 27 23.68 6.64 -21.01
C ASN A 27 22.55 6.53 -22.05
N LYS A 28 21.49 5.74 -21.80
CA LYS A 28 20.29 5.75 -22.64
C LYS A 28 19.43 7.01 -22.42
N TYR A 29 19.55 7.66 -21.25
CA TYR A 29 18.77 8.82 -20.84
C TYR A 29 19.59 10.10 -20.83
N ILE A 30 20.78 10.03 -20.25
CA ILE A 30 21.65 11.19 -20.08
C ILE A 30 23.11 10.78 -20.18
N LYS A 31 23.93 11.62 -20.83
CA LYS A 31 25.38 11.38 -20.91
C LYS A 31 26.00 11.38 -19.53
N LEU A 32 26.66 10.26 -19.16
CA LEU A 32 27.37 10.06 -17.91
C LEU A 32 28.88 9.95 -18.15
N GLU A 33 29.67 10.73 -17.42
CA GLU A 33 31.11 10.67 -17.35
C GLU A 33 31.56 10.33 -15.93
N ILE A 34 32.50 9.38 -15.79
CA ILE A 34 33.12 9.04 -14.51
C ILE A 34 34.61 9.38 -14.64
N VAL A 35 35.08 10.26 -13.75
CA VAL A 35 36.47 10.71 -13.70
C VAL A 35 37.10 10.19 -12.41
N GLU A 36 37.96 9.19 -12.54
CA GLU A 36 38.73 8.61 -11.45
C GLU A 36 40.04 9.34 -11.26
N LEU A 37 40.19 10.01 -10.14
CA LEU A 37 41.46 10.65 -9.78
C LEU A 37 42.36 9.65 -9.05
N LYS A 38 43.66 9.77 -9.22
CA LYS A 38 44.60 8.91 -8.51
C LYS A 38 44.56 9.22 -7.00
N ASP A 39 44.38 8.21 -6.20
CA ASP A 39 44.57 8.29 -4.75
C ASP A 39 46.00 8.68 -4.38
N ASN A 40 46.21 9.41 -3.31
CA ASN A 40 47.48 9.86 -2.85
C ASN A 40 47.60 9.58 -1.33
N VAL A 41 48.81 9.17 -0.92
CA VAL A 41 49.13 9.02 0.51
C VAL A 41 49.12 10.37 1.23
N ASP A 42 49.47 11.44 0.52
CA ASP A 42 49.38 12.82 0.99
C ASP A 42 47.94 13.33 0.70
N TYR A 43 47.17 13.45 1.77
CA TYR A 43 45.78 13.91 1.68
C TYR A 43 45.65 15.32 1.07
N GLN A 44 46.60 16.23 1.33
CA GLN A 44 46.52 17.59 0.78
C GLN A 44 46.66 17.55 -0.74
N LYS A 45 47.55 16.71 -1.28
CA LYS A 45 47.70 16.54 -2.77
C LYS A 45 46.44 15.89 -3.39
N GLU A 46 45.77 15.04 -2.66
CA GLU A 46 44.48 14.46 -3.07
C GLU A 46 43.44 15.56 -3.24
N ILE A 47 43.29 16.40 -2.19
CA ILE A 47 42.38 17.55 -2.17
C ILE A 47 42.68 18.54 -3.27
N ASP A 48 43.94 18.91 -3.46
CA ASP A 48 44.40 19.84 -4.54
C ASP A 48 44.06 19.27 -5.92
N ASN A 49 44.22 17.96 -6.13
CA ASN A 49 43.86 17.28 -7.34
C ASN A 49 42.36 17.25 -7.59
N LEU A 50 41.60 17.01 -6.53
CA LEU A 50 40.14 17.04 -6.58
C LEU A 50 39.63 18.44 -6.97
N TYR A 51 40.14 19.49 -6.31
CA TYR A 51 39.77 20.88 -6.53
C TYR A 51 40.07 21.33 -7.99
N LYS A 52 41.21 20.96 -8.55
CA LYS A 52 41.58 21.29 -9.94
C LYS A 52 40.60 20.72 -10.98
N ASN A 53 39.87 19.68 -10.65
CA ASN A 53 38.94 19.02 -11.55
C ASN A 53 37.47 19.46 -11.32
N ILE A 54 37.18 20.27 -10.30
CA ILE A 54 35.88 20.89 -10.05
C ILE A 54 35.72 22.09 -10.97
N LYS A 55 34.66 22.13 -11.74
CA LYS A 55 34.34 23.25 -12.61
C LYS A 55 33.31 24.15 -12.01
N LYS A 56 33.57 25.44 -11.87
CA LYS A 56 32.60 26.42 -11.36
C LYS A 56 31.34 26.60 -12.23
N SER A 57 31.41 26.18 -13.48
CA SER A 57 30.29 26.22 -14.42
C SER A 57 29.31 25.07 -14.24
N ASP A 58 29.69 24.03 -13.49
CA ASP A 58 28.86 22.88 -13.21
C ASP A 58 28.13 23.09 -11.90
N TYR A 59 26.95 22.46 -11.73
CA TYR A 59 26.32 22.37 -10.40
C TYR A 59 27.01 21.26 -9.61
N ASN A 60 27.77 21.64 -8.60
CA ASN A 60 28.63 20.74 -7.85
C ASN A 60 27.93 20.22 -6.59
N ILE A 61 27.75 18.91 -6.49
CA ILE A 61 27.14 18.23 -5.35
C ILE A 61 28.19 17.38 -4.64
N GLY A 62 28.56 17.80 -3.43
CA GLY A 62 29.43 17.01 -2.57
C GLY A 62 28.65 15.91 -1.85
N LEU A 63 29.21 14.70 -1.84
CA LEU A 63 28.61 13.58 -1.11
C LEU A 63 29.29 13.45 0.26
N ASP A 64 28.56 13.85 1.31
CA ASP A 64 29.07 13.94 2.68
C ASP A 64 27.98 13.55 3.69
N LEU A 65 28.40 12.99 4.84
CA LEU A 65 27.47 12.59 5.92
C LEU A 65 26.70 13.76 6.51
N LYS A 66 27.24 14.97 6.49
CA LYS A 66 26.62 16.22 6.96
C LYS A 66 25.63 16.80 5.94
N GLY A 67 25.54 16.22 4.76
CA GLY A 67 24.66 16.68 3.69
C GLY A 67 23.18 16.45 4.00
N LYS A 68 22.33 17.09 3.20
CA LYS A 68 20.89 16.91 3.26
C LYS A 68 20.49 15.54 2.73
N SER A 69 19.62 14.84 3.44
CA SER A 69 19.04 13.57 2.97
C SER A 69 17.82 13.83 2.09
N TYR A 70 17.66 12.99 1.06
CA TYR A 70 16.55 13.02 0.12
C TYR A 70 15.96 11.62 -0.04
N THR A 71 14.67 11.55 -0.26
CA THR A 71 14.05 10.34 -0.83
C THR A 71 14.48 10.20 -2.29
N SER A 72 14.36 9.00 -2.86
CA SER A 72 14.69 8.78 -4.28
C SER A 72 13.84 9.65 -5.22
N VAL A 73 12.59 9.94 -4.87
CA VAL A 73 11.70 10.82 -5.63
C VAL A 73 12.17 12.27 -5.56
N GLU A 74 12.46 12.79 -4.36
CA GLU A 74 12.99 14.14 -4.19
C GLU A 74 14.34 14.31 -4.92
N PHE A 75 15.20 13.27 -4.90
CA PHE A 75 16.47 13.27 -5.63
C PHE A 75 16.23 13.31 -7.15
N ALA A 76 15.26 12.55 -7.66
CA ALA A 76 14.89 12.58 -9.08
C ALA A 76 14.38 13.96 -9.51
N GLN A 77 13.42 14.54 -8.76
CA GLN A 77 12.89 15.88 -9.01
C GLN A 77 13.99 16.96 -8.96
N LYS A 78 14.97 16.79 -8.08
CA LYS A 78 16.09 17.69 -7.98
C LYS A 78 16.98 17.65 -9.22
N ILE A 79 17.32 16.45 -9.69
CA ILE A 79 18.11 16.28 -10.93
C ILE A 79 17.37 16.93 -12.10
N ASP A 80 16.06 16.72 -12.22
CA ASP A 80 15.23 17.28 -13.27
C ASP A 80 15.21 18.82 -13.27
N LYS A 81 15.16 19.43 -12.09
CA LYS A 81 15.21 20.89 -11.93
C LYS A 81 16.59 21.49 -12.26
N ILE A 82 17.68 20.80 -11.92
CA ILE A 82 19.04 21.34 -12.09
C ILE A 82 19.51 21.23 -13.54
N LEU A 83 19.20 20.13 -14.22
CA LEU A 83 19.70 19.85 -15.57
C LEU A 83 19.37 20.91 -16.62
N PRO A 84 18.16 21.49 -16.69
CA PRO A 84 17.83 22.56 -17.64
C PRO A 84 18.57 23.88 -17.37
N MET A 85 18.93 24.13 -16.10
CA MET A 85 19.52 25.39 -15.66
C MET A 85 21.04 25.37 -15.68
N ASN A 86 21.68 24.20 -15.74
CA ASN A 86 23.12 24.04 -15.62
C ASN A 86 23.66 23.15 -16.73
N SER A 87 24.89 23.46 -17.24
CA SER A 87 25.50 22.67 -18.27
C SER A 87 25.76 21.22 -17.86
N ASN A 88 26.12 21.02 -16.59
CA ASN A 88 26.43 19.72 -16.02
C ASN A 88 26.04 19.69 -14.54
N ILE A 89 25.76 18.47 -14.03
CA ILE A 89 25.75 18.16 -12.59
C ILE A 89 27.01 17.33 -12.31
N THR A 90 27.85 17.78 -11.38
CA THR A 90 29.06 17.06 -10.97
C THR A 90 28.89 16.55 -9.54
N PHE A 91 28.80 15.23 -9.37
CA PHE A 91 28.84 14.58 -8.07
C PHE A 91 30.28 14.34 -7.64
N ILE A 92 30.65 14.73 -6.42
CA ILE A 92 32.01 14.68 -5.89
C ILE A 92 32.06 13.67 -4.76
N ILE A 93 32.89 12.64 -4.91
CA ILE A 93 33.12 11.58 -3.93
C ILE A 93 34.57 11.65 -3.48
N GLY A 94 34.79 11.87 -2.17
CA GLY A 94 36.13 11.86 -1.58
C GLY A 94 36.76 10.46 -1.52
N GLY A 95 38.03 10.41 -1.12
CA GLY A 95 38.73 9.17 -0.83
C GLY A 95 38.38 8.60 0.56
N SER A 96 39.31 7.86 1.17
CA SER A 96 39.10 7.18 2.46
C SER A 96 38.86 8.13 3.65
N LEU A 97 39.31 9.39 3.56
CA LEU A 97 39.12 10.44 4.56
C LEU A 97 37.94 11.37 4.26
N GLY A 98 37.18 11.10 3.18
CA GLY A 98 36.04 11.92 2.77
C GLY A 98 36.44 13.25 2.12
N LEU A 99 35.51 14.21 2.13
CA LEU A 99 35.72 15.57 1.68
C LEU A 99 36.12 16.47 2.85
N ASN A 100 37.05 17.40 2.63
CA ASN A 100 37.37 18.42 3.65
C ASN A 100 36.52 19.69 3.45
N GLU A 101 36.56 20.60 4.43
CA GLU A 101 35.80 21.85 4.39
C GLU A 101 36.12 22.69 3.13
N PHE A 102 37.37 22.71 2.68
CA PHE A 102 37.76 23.44 1.48
C PHE A 102 37.02 22.94 0.23
N ILE A 103 36.83 21.63 0.07
CA ILE A 103 36.06 21.07 -1.05
C ILE A 103 34.55 21.27 -0.83
N THR A 104 34.04 21.03 0.38
CA THR A 104 32.61 21.19 0.67
C THR A 104 32.14 22.63 0.46
N ASP A 105 32.97 23.62 0.76
CA ASP A 105 32.68 25.05 0.53
C ASP A 105 32.66 25.43 -0.98
N THR A 106 33.20 24.59 -1.86
CA THR A 106 33.11 24.79 -3.30
C THR A 106 31.89 24.11 -3.95
N CYS A 107 31.15 23.33 -3.19
CA CYS A 107 29.95 22.67 -3.65
C CYS A 107 28.74 23.59 -3.53
N ASP A 108 27.86 23.54 -4.52
CA ASP A 108 26.54 24.21 -4.46
C ASP A 108 25.63 23.57 -3.43
N GLU A 109 25.88 22.28 -3.15
CA GLU A 109 25.11 21.51 -2.16
C GLU A 109 25.89 20.29 -1.67
N LEU A 110 25.54 19.87 -0.43
CA LEU A 110 25.97 18.60 0.15
C LEU A 110 24.77 17.66 0.31
N ILE A 111 24.92 16.42 -0.16
CA ILE A 111 23.91 15.37 -0.06
C ILE A 111 24.44 14.20 0.75
N SER A 112 23.60 13.68 1.66
CA SER A 112 23.83 12.45 2.41
C SER A 112 22.86 11.37 1.98
N PHE A 113 23.36 10.15 1.69
CA PHE A 113 22.52 9.00 1.39
C PHE A 113 22.16 8.19 2.62
N SER A 114 22.90 8.35 3.72
CA SER A 114 22.67 7.65 4.98
C SER A 114 23.52 8.28 6.08
N THR A 115 23.14 8.09 7.33
CA THR A 115 23.99 8.35 8.50
C THR A 115 25.07 7.28 8.66
N MET A 116 25.00 6.17 7.90
CA MET A 116 26.01 5.12 7.86
C MET A 116 27.07 5.42 6.80
N THR A 117 28.31 4.99 7.06
CA THR A 117 29.41 5.09 6.08
C THR A 117 29.44 3.87 5.15
N PHE A 118 29.81 4.10 3.90
CA PHE A 118 29.97 3.05 2.90
C PHE A 118 31.41 3.03 2.37
N PRO A 119 31.95 1.86 2.00
CA PRO A 119 33.20 1.82 1.22
C PRO A 119 33.02 2.61 -0.06
N HIS A 120 33.98 3.49 -0.40
CA HIS A 120 33.89 4.42 -1.53
C HIS A 120 33.65 3.74 -2.89
N GLY A 121 34.17 2.52 -3.10
CA GLY A 121 33.87 1.74 -4.31
C GLY A 121 32.44 1.31 -4.43
N LEU A 122 31.86 0.79 -3.34
CA LEU A 122 30.45 0.39 -3.28
C LEU A 122 29.53 1.62 -3.41
N PHE A 123 29.90 2.73 -2.77
CA PHE A 123 29.12 3.96 -2.80
C PHE A 123 28.96 4.54 -4.21
N ARG A 124 29.95 4.36 -5.11
CA ARG A 124 29.79 4.72 -6.54
C ARG A 124 28.67 3.92 -7.19
N GLY A 125 28.58 2.62 -6.91
CA GLY A 125 27.49 1.77 -7.40
C GLY A 125 26.13 2.24 -6.89
N ILE A 126 26.03 2.59 -5.58
CA ILE A 126 24.81 3.13 -4.96
C ILE A 126 24.41 4.47 -5.62
N LEU A 127 25.35 5.39 -5.81
CA LEU A 127 25.07 6.65 -6.51
C LEU A 127 24.57 6.42 -7.93
N LEU A 128 25.22 5.54 -8.69
CA LEU A 128 24.81 5.22 -10.06
C LEU A 128 23.42 4.58 -10.11
N GLU A 129 23.11 3.72 -9.15
CA GLU A 129 21.76 3.15 -9.00
C GLU A 129 20.73 4.26 -8.79
N GLN A 130 20.99 5.20 -7.88
CA GLN A 130 20.08 6.30 -7.62
C GLN A 130 19.94 7.28 -8.79
N ILE A 131 21.01 7.53 -9.55
CA ILE A 131 20.94 8.32 -10.80
C ILE A 131 20.10 7.58 -11.86
N TYR A 132 20.29 6.27 -12.03
CA TYR A 132 19.47 5.48 -12.93
C TYR A 132 18.01 5.48 -12.51
N ARG A 133 17.73 5.30 -11.20
CA ARG A 133 16.40 5.39 -10.61
C ARG A 133 15.75 6.75 -10.86
N ALA A 134 16.51 7.83 -10.71
CA ALA A 134 16.04 9.17 -11.02
C ALA A 134 15.67 9.33 -12.51
N CYS A 135 16.49 8.78 -13.42
CA CYS A 135 16.14 8.76 -14.84
C CYS A 135 14.82 8.00 -15.09
N LYS A 136 14.61 6.87 -14.42
CA LYS A 136 13.39 6.09 -14.57
C LYS A 136 12.16 6.83 -14.02
N ILE A 137 12.28 7.46 -12.85
CA ILE A 137 11.21 8.27 -12.25
C ILE A 137 10.83 9.42 -13.19
N ASN A 138 11.83 10.19 -13.65
CA ASN A 138 11.60 11.38 -14.47
C ASN A 138 11.07 11.07 -15.88
N ASN A 139 11.23 9.81 -16.35
CA ASN A 139 10.65 9.33 -17.59
C ASN A 139 9.39 8.47 -17.39
N ASN A 140 8.81 8.47 -16.17
CA ASN A 140 7.63 7.68 -15.83
C ASN A 140 7.76 6.18 -16.16
N GLU A 141 8.97 5.62 -16.05
CA GLU A 141 9.25 4.23 -16.35
C GLU A 141 9.28 3.35 -15.10
N SER A 142 8.80 2.10 -15.22
CA SER A 142 8.72 1.11 -14.15
C SER A 142 10.09 0.61 -13.68
N TYR A 143 10.72 1.32 -12.77
CA TYR A 143 11.91 0.84 -12.05
C TYR A 143 11.83 1.16 -10.56
N HIS A 144 11.27 2.31 -10.23
CA HIS A 144 11.12 2.76 -8.86
C HIS A 144 9.86 2.15 -8.25
N LYS A 145 10.01 0.97 -7.62
CA LYS A 145 8.92 0.25 -6.93
C LYS A 145 8.56 0.85 -5.55
N TRP A 146 9.18 1.96 -5.14
CA TRP A 146 9.07 2.56 -3.81
C TRP A 146 8.80 4.07 -3.89
N GLY A 147 7.85 4.48 -4.69
CA GLY A 147 7.34 5.85 -4.69
C GLY A 147 5.92 5.83 -4.17
N PHE A 148 5.74 5.93 -2.86
CA PHE A 148 4.42 6.14 -2.26
C PHE A 148 3.88 7.48 -2.78
N MET A 149 2.97 7.42 -3.72
CA MET A 149 2.12 8.56 -4.01
C MET A 149 1.28 8.81 -2.76
N LYS A 150 1.44 9.96 -2.12
CA LYS A 150 0.63 10.28 -0.94
C LYS A 150 -0.82 10.46 -1.34
N VAL A 151 -1.75 10.08 -0.49
CA VAL A 151 -3.19 10.28 -0.68
C VAL A 151 -3.52 11.74 -1.06
N GLU A 152 -2.80 12.71 -0.48
CA GLU A 152 -2.96 14.12 -0.78
C GLU A 152 -2.53 14.51 -2.20
N GLU A 153 -1.70 13.71 -2.85
CA GLU A 153 -1.31 13.87 -4.25
C GLU A 153 -2.41 13.31 -5.17
N VAL A 154 -2.97 12.14 -4.84
CA VAL A 154 -4.10 11.55 -5.59
C VAL A 154 -5.31 12.47 -5.58
N LYS A 155 -5.61 13.13 -4.45
CA LYS A 155 -6.70 14.13 -4.36
C LYS A 155 -6.51 15.33 -5.29
N LYS A 156 -5.30 15.59 -5.78
CA LYS A 156 -4.97 16.68 -6.70
C LYS A 156 -4.91 16.24 -8.16
N ILE A 157 -4.83 14.93 -8.42
CA ILE A 157 -4.79 14.40 -9.78
C ILE A 157 -6.14 14.65 -10.45
N ARG A 158 -6.10 15.26 -11.63
CA ARG A 158 -7.33 15.58 -12.37
C ARG A 158 -7.78 14.44 -13.29
N LYS A 159 -6.85 13.60 -13.74
CA LYS A 159 -7.11 12.58 -14.74
C LYS A 159 -6.49 11.23 -14.32
N ALA A 160 -7.21 10.15 -14.58
CA ALA A 160 -6.64 8.81 -14.54
C ALA A 160 -7.01 8.07 -15.83
N LEU A 161 -6.13 7.19 -16.29
CA LEU A 161 -6.27 6.46 -17.53
C LEU A 161 -6.20 4.96 -17.26
N THR A 162 -7.15 4.23 -17.84
CA THR A 162 -7.14 2.76 -17.95
C THR A 162 -7.34 2.32 -19.39
N HIS A 163 -7.27 1.03 -19.67
CA HIS A 163 -7.46 0.50 -21.04
C HIS A 163 -8.87 0.72 -21.60
N GLY A 164 -8.99 0.76 -22.92
CA GLY A 164 -10.26 0.80 -23.65
C GLY A 164 -10.74 -0.60 -24.04
N GLY A 165 -11.97 -0.68 -24.55
CA GLY A 165 -12.58 -1.93 -25.00
C GLY A 165 -13.27 -2.71 -23.88
N LYS A 166 -13.19 -4.05 -23.89
CA LYS A 166 -13.78 -4.88 -22.83
C LYS A 166 -13.13 -4.56 -21.49
N PHE A 167 -13.96 -4.39 -20.45
CA PHE A 167 -13.51 -4.09 -19.09
C PHE A 167 -13.77 -5.28 -18.15
N HIS A 168 -13.01 -5.31 -17.05
CA HIS A 168 -13.05 -6.33 -16.02
C HIS A 168 -13.40 -5.72 -14.65
N SER A 169 -13.39 -6.56 -13.62
CA SER A 169 -13.73 -6.06 -12.27
C SER A 169 -12.64 -5.21 -11.64
N ASP A 170 -11.38 -5.41 -11.99
CA ASP A 170 -10.25 -4.72 -11.38
C ASP A 170 -10.09 -3.29 -11.91
N ASP A 171 -10.22 -3.03 -13.22
CA ASP A 171 -10.22 -1.68 -13.77
C ASP A 171 -11.48 -0.88 -13.35
N VAL A 172 -12.66 -1.54 -13.30
CA VAL A 172 -13.90 -0.91 -12.84
C VAL A 172 -13.83 -0.52 -11.36
N PHE A 173 -13.41 -1.46 -10.47
CA PHE A 173 -13.25 -1.15 -9.05
C PHE A 173 -12.06 -0.21 -8.78
N GLY A 174 -11.01 -0.27 -9.59
CA GLY A 174 -9.90 0.69 -9.57
C GLY A 174 -10.38 2.11 -9.85
N ALA A 175 -11.15 2.31 -10.93
CA ALA A 175 -11.78 3.57 -11.28
C ALA A 175 -12.75 4.05 -10.18
N ALA A 176 -13.60 3.14 -9.67
CA ALA A 176 -14.52 3.44 -8.57
C ALA A 176 -13.79 3.92 -7.32
N PHE A 177 -12.69 3.25 -6.94
CA PHE A 177 -11.89 3.65 -5.79
C PHE A 177 -11.23 5.02 -5.96
N LEU A 178 -10.68 5.30 -7.14
CA LEU A 178 -10.14 6.63 -7.45
C LEU A 178 -11.20 7.72 -7.33
N LYS A 179 -12.44 7.47 -7.79
CA LYS A 179 -13.58 8.38 -7.61
C LYS A 179 -14.04 8.54 -6.15
N VAL A 180 -13.87 7.50 -5.32
CA VAL A 180 -14.11 7.60 -3.86
C VAL A 180 -13.07 8.51 -3.19
N ILE A 181 -11.80 8.44 -3.61
CA ILE A 181 -10.72 9.29 -3.08
C ILE A 181 -10.86 10.74 -3.57
N ASN A 182 -11.15 10.89 -4.85
CA ASN A 182 -11.25 12.15 -5.54
C ASN A 182 -12.48 12.16 -6.46
N PRO A 183 -13.63 12.69 -6.00
CA PRO A 183 -14.86 12.72 -6.80
C PRO A 183 -14.75 13.50 -8.13
N ASP A 184 -13.81 14.44 -8.21
CA ASP A 184 -13.60 15.31 -9.38
C ASP A 184 -12.62 14.71 -10.40
N ILE A 185 -12.08 13.50 -10.15
CA ILE A 185 -11.16 12.86 -11.08
C ILE A 185 -11.88 12.44 -12.37
N GLU A 186 -11.32 12.81 -13.50
CA GLU A 186 -11.75 12.35 -14.81
C GLU A 186 -11.09 11.00 -15.12
N ILE A 187 -11.90 9.96 -15.29
CA ILE A 187 -11.40 8.65 -15.73
C ILE A 187 -11.48 8.60 -17.26
N LEU A 188 -10.35 8.34 -17.88
CA LEU A 188 -10.20 8.18 -19.32
C LEU A 188 -9.93 6.71 -19.66
N ARG A 189 -10.41 6.29 -20.84
CA ARG A 189 -10.16 4.94 -21.36
C ARG A 189 -9.48 5.02 -22.71
N SER A 190 -8.31 4.39 -22.84
CA SER A 190 -7.56 4.34 -24.09
C SER A 190 -6.53 3.24 -24.07
N ASN A 191 -6.26 2.61 -25.20
CA ASN A 191 -5.17 1.65 -25.36
C ASN A 191 -3.83 2.32 -25.74
N ILE A 192 -3.82 3.65 -25.84
CA ILE A 192 -2.64 4.45 -26.16
C ILE A 192 -2.42 5.44 -25.03
N ILE A 193 -1.24 5.40 -24.45
CA ILE A 193 -0.76 6.39 -23.48
C ILE A 193 0.13 7.35 -24.27
N THR A 194 -0.25 8.62 -24.33
CA THR A 194 0.58 9.65 -25.01
C THR A 194 1.70 10.11 -24.09
N ASP A 195 2.82 10.51 -24.67
CA ASP A 195 4.02 10.93 -23.90
C ASP A 195 3.78 12.18 -23.03
N ASP A 196 2.74 12.96 -23.34
CA ASP A 196 2.32 14.16 -22.62
C ASP A 196 1.18 13.92 -21.63
N PHE A 197 0.77 12.65 -21.42
CA PHE A 197 -0.29 12.36 -20.46
C PHE A 197 0.16 12.67 -19.04
N ASP A 198 -0.50 13.65 -18.43
CA ASP A 198 -0.29 14.08 -17.04
C ASP A 198 -1.44 13.58 -16.15
N GLY A 199 -1.31 12.36 -15.64
CA GLY A 199 -2.32 11.72 -14.80
C GLY A 199 -1.86 10.37 -14.22
N LEU A 200 -2.74 9.75 -13.44
CA LEU A 200 -2.51 8.42 -12.92
C LEU A 200 -2.86 7.37 -14.00
N VAL A 201 -1.97 6.43 -14.26
CA VAL A 201 -2.21 5.31 -15.18
C VAL A 201 -2.34 4.03 -14.37
N PHE A 202 -3.39 3.24 -14.64
CA PHE A 202 -3.63 1.96 -13.99
C PHE A 202 -4.18 0.94 -14.97
N ASP A 203 -3.89 -0.32 -14.74
CA ASP A 203 -4.30 -1.47 -15.54
C ASP A 203 -3.88 -1.44 -17.01
N ILE A 204 -2.89 -0.65 -17.33
CA ILE A 204 -2.28 -0.51 -18.65
C ILE A 204 -0.89 0.13 -18.55
N GLY A 205 -0.04 -0.12 -19.56
CA GLY A 205 1.22 0.61 -19.74
C GLY A 205 2.39 0.06 -18.95
N MET A 206 2.25 -1.09 -18.30
CA MET A 206 3.29 -1.76 -17.51
C MET A 206 3.85 -0.89 -16.38
N GLY A 207 3.05 0.08 -15.89
CA GLY A 207 3.39 0.98 -14.78
C GLY A 207 3.18 0.35 -13.41
N TYR A 208 3.30 1.19 -12.37
CA TYR A 208 3.20 0.74 -10.97
C TYR A 208 1.84 0.10 -10.62
N PHE A 209 0.75 0.64 -11.17
CA PHE A 209 -0.60 0.13 -10.96
C PHE A 209 -1.09 -0.80 -12.07
N ASP A 210 -0.18 -1.35 -12.90
CA ASP A 210 -0.48 -2.38 -13.89
C ASP A 210 0.00 -3.74 -13.37
N HIS A 211 -0.73 -4.80 -13.66
CA HIS A 211 -0.43 -6.17 -13.20
C HIS A 211 -0.04 -7.13 -14.33
N HIS A 212 -0.06 -6.68 -15.59
CA HIS A 212 0.23 -7.52 -16.76
C HIS A 212 1.71 -7.86 -16.98
N MET A 213 2.58 -7.55 -16.00
CA MET A 213 4.02 -7.84 -16.07
C MET A 213 4.32 -9.30 -15.70
N LYS A 214 5.41 -9.86 -16.28
CA LYS A 214 5.87 -11.23 -15.98
C LYS A 214 6.15 -11.48 -14.49
N ASP A 215 6.61 -10.45 -13.77
CA ASP A 215 6.96 -10.50 -12.35
C ASP A 215 5.88 -9.77 -11.53
N ASN A 216 4.60 -10.12 -11.74
CA ASN A 216 3.52 -9.50 -10.96
C ASN A 216 3.69 -9.79 -9.46
N GLU A 217 3.42 -8.79 -8.64
CA GLU A 217 3.55 -8.88 -7.20
C GLU A 217 2.49 -9.80 -6.60
N VAL A 218 2.89 -10.59 -5.61
CA VAL A 218 2.05 -11.58 -4.94
C VAL A 218 2.00 -11.28 -3.45
N ARG A 219 0.82 -11.41 -2.84
CA ARG A 219 0.64 -11.30 -1.39
C ARG A 219 1.32 -12.46 -0.67
N SER A 220 1.59 -12.31 0.62
CA SER A 220 2.20 -13.36 1.46
C SER A 220 1.40 -14.67 1.49
N ASN A 221 0.09 -14.62 1.21
CA ASN A 221 -0.80 -15.78 1.10
C ASN A 221 -0.86 -16.40 -0.31
N GLY A 222 -0.04 -15.94 -1.25
CA GLY A 222 0.04 -16.48 -2.61
C GLY A 222 -0.94 -15.85 -3.61
N ILE A 223 -1.82 -14.93 -3.21
CA ILE A 223 -2.77 -14.26 -4.11
C ILE A 223 -2.06 -13.12 -4.84
N PRO A 224 -2.02 -13.14 -6.20
CA PRO A 224 -1.43 -12.06 -6.99
C PRO A 224 -2.26 -10.78 -6.85
N TYR A 225 -1.60 -9.62 -6.99
CA TYR A 225 -2.31 -8.36 -7.09
C TYR A 225 -2.81 -8.14 -8.51
N ALA A 226 -4.06 -7.66 -8.66
CA ALA A 226 -4.52 -6.98 -9.87
C ALA A 226 -4.43 -5.46 -9.67
N SER A 227 -4.83 -4.68 -10.65
CA SER A 227 -4.70 -3.23 -10.63
C SER A 227 -5.43 -2.59 -9.45
N PHE A 228 -6.67 -3.02 -9.17
CA PHE A 228 -7.41 -2.53 -8.01
C PHE A 228 -6.71 -2.86 -6.68
N GLY A 229 -6.18 -4.07 -6.52
CA GLY A 229 -5.45 -4.46 -5.32
C GLY A 229 -4.20 -3.61 -5.10
N LYS A 230 -3.50 -3.21 -6.16
CA LYS A 230 -2.34 -2.30 -6.08
C LYS A 230 -2.75 -0.89 -5.65
N LEU A 231 -3.83 -0.34 -6.23
CA LEU A 231 -4.38 0.96 -5.82
C LEU A 231 -4.84 0.95 -4.36
N TRP A 232 -5.55 -0.11 -3.95
CA TRP A 232 -6.01 -0.27 -2.57
C TRP A 232 -4.85 -0.33 -1.58
N ARG A 233 -3.84 -1.13 -1.87
CA ARG A 233 -2.63 -1.26 -1.04
C ARG A 233 -1.93 0.08 -0.85
N GLU A 234 -1.86 0.89 -1.91
CA GLU A 234 -1.15 2.16 -1.90
C GLU A 234 -1.87 3.22 -1.06
N PHE A 235 -3.20 3.31 -1.17
CA PHE A 235 -3.93 4.47 -0.63
C PHE A 235 -4.84 4.16 0.55
N ALA A 236 -5.38 2.94 0.65
CA ALA A 236 -6.48 2.71 1.57
C ALA A 236 -6.06 2.64 3.04
N ARG A 237 -4.83 2.23 3.34
CA ARG A 237 -4.32 2.16 4.71
C ARG A 237 -4.22 3.55 5.34
N ASP A 238 -3.70 4.51 4.59
CA ASP A 238 -3.59 5.91 5.03
C ASP A 238 -4.95 6.61 5.13
N LEU A 239 -5.91 6.23 4.26
CA LEU A 239 -7.25 6.80 4.24
C LEU A 239 -8.16 6.28 5.35
N TYR A 240 -8.06 4.99 5.68
CA TYR A 240 -9.08 4.31 6.48
C TYR A 240 -8.52 3.57 7.70
N GLY A 241 -7.19 3.48 7.86
CA GLY A 241 -6.52 2.71 8.89
C GLY A 241 -6.48 1.20 8.64
N ASP A 242 -5.68 0.50 9.45
CA ASP A 242 -5.37 -0.93 9.28
C ASP A 242 -6.61 -1.83 9.26
N TYR A 243 -7.53 -1.64 10.20
CA TYR A 243 -8.70 -2.51 10.32
C TYR A 243 -9.60 -2.49 9.07
N VAL A 244 -9.90 -1.28 8.57
CA VAL A 244 -10.75 -1.13 7.37
C VAL A 244 -10.02 -1.65 6.14
N TYR A 245 -8.72 -1.29 6.00
CA TYR A 245 -7.86 -1.76 4.94
C TYR A 245 -7.84 -3.29 4.84
N GLU A 246 -7.46 -3.98 5.93
CA GLU A 246 -7.32 -5.44 5.95
C GLU A 246 -8.65 -6.15 5.79
N SER A 247 -9.72 -5.61 6.42
CA SER A 247 -11.05 -6.23 6.33
C SER A 247 -11.63 -6.20 4.93
N ILE A 248 -11.43 -5.11 4.16
CA ILE A 248 -11.92 -5.00 2.78
C ILE A 248 -10.99 -5.77 1.84
N ASP A 249 -9.67 -5.69 2.01
CA ASP A 249 -8.73 -6.48 1.21
C ASP A 249 -9.09 -7.97 1.27
N LYS A 250 -9.25 -8.53 2.47
CA LYS A 250 -9.58 -9.93 2.68
C LYS A 250 -10.97 -10.34 2.18
N ARG A 251 -11.98 -9.47 2.28
CA ARG A 251 -13.39 -9.81 2.02
C ARG A 251 -13.85 -9.53 0.59
N LEU A 252 -13.10 -8.73 -0.15
CA LEU A 252 -13.48 -8.28 -1.48
C LEU A 252 -12.31 -8.37 -2.46
N ILE A 253 -11.19 -7.70 -2.15
CA ILE A 253 -10.19 -7.39 -3.15
C ILE A 253 -9.37 -8.62 -3.53
N GLN A 254 -8.98 -9.44 -2.54
CA GLN A 254 -8.22 -10.65 -2.81
C GLN A 254 -8.95 -11.60 -3.77
N ASP A 255 -10.27 -11.75 -3.62
CA ASP A 255 -11.07 -12.60 -4.49
C ASP A 255 -11.25 -12.00 -5.90
N LEU A 256 -11.32 -10.66 -6.02
CA LEU A 256 -11.37 -9.97 -7.32
C LEU A 256 -10.02 -10.08 -8.03
N ASP A 257 -8.92 -9.78 -7.33
CA ASP A 257 -7.56 -9.88 -7.85
C ASP A 257 -7.23 -11.32 -8.31
N LEU A 258 -7.66 -12.32 -7.53
CA LEU A 258 -7.49 -13.73 -7.91
C LEU A 258 -8.29 -14.08 -9.17
N SER A 259 -9.55 -13.63 -9.23
CA SER A 259 -10.42 -13.86 -10.39
C SER A 259 -9.83 -13.26 -11.65
N ASP A 260 -9.33 -12.04 -11.58
CA ASP A 260 -8.77 -11.33 -12.70
C ASP A 260 -7.48 -12.00 -13.23
N ASN A 261 -6.55 -12.33 -12.32
CA ASN A 261 -5.28 -12.96 -12.70
C ASN A 261 -5.39 -14.41 -13.17
N THR A 262 -6.46 -15.15 -12.78
CA THR A 262 -6.55 -16.61 -13.01
C THR A 262 -7.77 -17.06 -13.79
N GLY A 263 -8.74 -16.18 -14.01
CA GLY A 263 -10.05 -16.52 -14.56
C GLY A 263 -10.91 -17.36 -13.61
N SER A 264 -10.57 -17.42 -12.31
CA SER A 264 -11.38 -18.15 -11.32
C SER A 264 -12.74 -17.50 -11.14
N TYR A 265 -13.76 -18.31 -10.85
CA TYR A 265 -15.12 -17.80 -10.68
C TYR A 265 -15.23 -16.84 -9.50
N ASN A 266 -15.76 -15.67 -9.77
CA ASN A 266 -16.16 -14.68 -8.77
C ASN A 266 -17.51 -14.06 -9.15
N ALA A 267 -18.51 -14.15 -8.26
CA ALA A 267 -19.87 -13.68 -8.56
C ALA A 267 -19.93 -12.15 -8.81
N LEU A 268 -19.09 -11.38 -8.14
CA LEU A 268 -19.08 -9.92 -8.31
C LEU A 268 -18.35 -9.55 -9.62
N ALA A 269 -17.26 -10.24 -9.96
CA ALA A 269 -16.60 -10.06 -11.25
C ALA A 269 -17.57 -10.40 -12.42
N LEU A 270 -18.35 -11.48 -12.28
CA LEU A 270 -19.40 -11.80 -13.26
C LEU A 270 -20.47 -10.69 -13.32
N ALA A 271 -20.89 -10.13 -12.19
CA ALA A 271 -21.85 -9.03 -12.17
C ALA A 271 -21.33 -7.78 -12.89
N ILE A 272 -20.03 -7.51 -12.82
CA ILE A 272 -19.38 -6.44 -13.60
C ILE A 272 -19.33 -6.82 -15.09
N ASP A 273 -18.96 -8.06 -15.43
CA ASP A 273 -18.87 -8.50 -16.83
C ASP A 273 -20.22 -8.35 -17.57
N VAL A 274 -21.35 -8.46 -16.87
CA VAL A 274 -22.70 -8.26 -17.46
C VAL A 274 -22.91 -6.83 -18.02
N PHE A 275 -22.16 -5.85 -17.53
CA PHE A 275 -22.23 -4.49 -18.07
C PHE A 275 -21.50 -4.35 -19.41
N ASN A 276 -20.59 -5.26 -19.79
CA ASN A 276 -19.91 -5.16 -21.08
C ASN A 276 -20.92 -5.13 -22.23
N PRO A 277 -20.74 -4.28 -23.24
CA PRO A 277 -21.69 -4.13 -24.34
C PRO A 277 -21.83 -5.44 -25.13
N LEU A 278 -23.05 -5.71 -25.60
CA LEU A 278 -23.35 -6.87 -26.47
C LEU A 278 -22.89 -6.65 -27.91
N GLU A 279 -22.75 -5.40 -28.31
CA GLU A 279 -22.29 -4.99 -29.64
C GLU A 279 -20.83 -4.54 -29.58
N ASN A 280 -20.15 -4.55 -30.70
CA ASN A 280 -18.74 -4.13 -30.79
C ASN A 280 -18.63 -2.58 -30.77
N THR A 281 -18.89 -1.99 -29.60
CA THR A 281 -18.75 -0.55 -29.31
C THR A 281 -17.53 -0.31 -28.41
N ASP A 282 -17.18 0.95 -28.15
CA ASP A 282 -16.12 1.31 -27.22
C ASP A 282 -16.44 0.96 -25.76
N GLY A 283 -17.73 0.83 -25.43
CA GLY A 283 -18.22 0.42 -24.11
C GLY A 283 -18.01 1.45 -23.01
N ASP A 284 -17.70 2.70 -23.34
CA ASP A 284 -17.40 3.73 -22.33
C ASP A 284 -18.60 4.06 -21.46
N LYS A 285 -19.80 4.14 -22.04
CA LYS A 285 -21.02 4.38 -21.27
C LYS A 285 -21.27 3.27 -20.25
N GLU A 286 -21.19 2.05 -20.70
CA GLU A 286 -21.41 0.84 -19.91
C GLU A 286 -20.33 0.70 -18.81
N PHE A 287 -19.10 1.06 -19.12
CA PHE A 287 -18.02 1.11 -18.13
C PHE A 287 -18.35 2.08 -17.01
N PHE A 288 -18.80 3.30 -17.30
CA PHE A 288 -19.15 4.27 -16.25
C PHE A 288 -20.38 3.85 -15.46
N GLU A 289 -21.34 3.15 -16.05
CA GLU A 289 -22.47 2.55 -15.32
C GLU A 289 -21.96 1.47 -14.34
N ALA A 290 -21.02 0.62 -14.77
CA ALA A 290 -20.37 -0.38 -13.91
C ALA A 290 -19.53 0.28 -12.79
N VAL A 291 -18.83 1.38 -13.07
CA VAL A 291 -18.05 2.15 -12.08
C VAL A 291 -18.96 2.73 -10.99
N GLU A 292 -20.11 3.30 -11.33
CA GLU A 292 -21.04 3.81 -10.31
C GLU A 292 -21.65 2.68 -9.47
N PHE A 293 -21.91 1.50 -10.05
CA PHE A 293 -22.33 0.31 -9.31
C PHE A 293 -21.23 -0.16 -8.34
N ALA A 294 -19.99 -0.30 -8.80
CA ALA A 294 -18.86 -0.70 -7.99
C ALA A 294 -18.56 0.31 -6.87
N LYS A 295 -18.67 1.62 -7.16
CA LYS A 295 -18.50 2.71 -6.20
C LYS A 295 -19.50 2.62 -5.06
N ALA A 296 -20.79 2.39 -5.38
CA ALA A 296 -21.83 2.26 -4.35
C ALA A 296 -21.56 1.07 -3.41
N ILE A 297 -21.06 -0.05 -3.94
CA ILE A 297 -20.67 -1.22 -3.14
C ILE A 297 -19.49 -0.86 -2.23
N LEU A 298 -18.44 -0.27 -2.78
CA LEU A 298 -17.20 0.06 -2.07
C LEU A 298 -17.45 1.07 -0.95
N GLU A 299 -18.19 2.14 -1.20
CA GLU A 299 -18.58 3.14 -0.21
C GLU A 299 -19.35 2.51 0.96
N ARG A 300 -20.32 1.63 0.64
CA ARG A 300 -21.08 0.90 1.68
C ARG A 300 -20.22 -0.05 2.49
N MET A 301 -19.27 -0.72 1.86
CA MET A 301 -18.33 -1.60 2.57
C MET A 301 -17.42 -0.79 3.49
N ILE A 302 -16.86 0.33 3.03
CA ILE A 302 -16.02 1.22 3.84
C ILE A 302 -16.82 1.74 5.05
N LEU A 303 -18.01 2.28 4.82
CA LEU A 303 -18.88 2.78 5.89
C LEU A 303 -19.19 1.69 6.93
N LYS A 304 -19.52 0.49 6.46
CA LYS A 304 -19.82 -0.65 7.34
C LYS A 304 -18.61 -1.08 8.17
N GLN A 305 -17.40 -1.07 7.61
CA GLN A 305 -16.20 -1.43 8.37
C GLN A 305 -15.81 -0.33 9.38
N LYS A 306 -15.99 0.95 9.03
CA LYS A 306 -15.80 2.07 9.99
C LYS A 306 -16.74 1.93 11.19
N HIS A 307 -18.02 1.68 10.93
CA HIS A 307 -19.00 1.48 12.01
C HIS A 307 -18.66 0.26 12.88
N ARG A 308 -18.20 -0.85 12.28
CA ARG A 308 -17.73 -2.00 13.03
C ARG A 308 -16.53 -1.70 13.93
N LEU A 309 -15.62 -0.88 13.46
CA LEU A 309 -14.46 -0.44 14.27
C LEU A 309 -14.92 0.38 15.48
N GLU A 310 -15.88 1.28 15.30
CA GLU A 310 -16.50 2.04 16.41
C GLU A 310 -17.17 1.10 17.43
N ASP A 311 -17.91 0.10 16.95
CA ASP A 311 -18.51 -0.91 17.80
C ASP A 311 -17.46 -1.70 18.60
N ILE A 312 -16.36 -2.11 17.93
CA ILE A 312 -15.26 -2.83 18.58
C ILE A 312 -14.65 -2.01 19.71
N GLU A 313 -14.44 -0.70 19.52
CA GLU A 313 -13.90 0.17 20.57
C GLU A 313 -14.87 0.29 21.79
N LYS A 314 -16.18 0.29 21.55
CA LYS A 314 -17.18 0.21 22.62
C LYS A 314 -17.11 -1.16 23.33
N VAL A 315 -17.08 -2.24 22.57
CA VAL A 315 -17.04 -3.62 23.12
C VAL A 315 -15.78 -3.85 23.96
N LYS A 316 -14.64 -3.28 23.62
CA LYS A 316 -13.42 -3.30 24.44
C LYS A 316 -13.67 -2.74 25.83
N LYS A 317 -14.37 -1.59 25.94
CA LYS A 317 -14.71 -1.00 27.23
C LYS A 317 -15.61 -1.91 28.05
N TYR A 318 -16.67 -2.48 27.44
CA TYR A 318 -17.54 -3.44 28.14
C TYR A 318 -16.75 -4.67 28.60
N TYR A 319 -15.80 -5.16 27.82
CA TYR A 319 -14.95 -6.26 28.22
C TYR A 319 -14.04 -5.86 29.39
N ASP A 320 -13.42 -4.68 29.36
CA ASP A 320 -12.52 -4.21 30.42
C ASP A 320 -13.25 -3.95 31.74
N GLU A 321 -14.50 -3.53 31.67
CA GLU A 321 -15.38 -3.28 32.87
C GLU A 321 -16.07 -4.52 33.37
N ALA A 322 -16.12 -5.60 32.58
CA ALA A 322 -16.85 -6.83 32.97
C ALA A 322 -16.23 -7.49 34.21
N VAL A 323 -17.06 -7.80 35.23
CA VAL A 323 -16.68 -8.49 36.46
C VAL A 323 -16.31 -9.95 36.17
N ASP A 324 -17.12 -10.64 35.37
CA ASP A 324 -16.82 -11.98 34.85
C ASP A 324 -16.49 -11.86 33.34
N LYS A 325 -15.19 -11.94 32.99
CA LYS A 325 -14.71 -11.80 31.62
C LYS A 325 -15.29 -12.83 30.63
N ARG A 326 -15.91 -13.89 31.14
CA ARG A 326 -16.59 -14.92 30.33
C ARG A 326 -17.95 -14.48 29.81
N ILE A 327 -18.58 -13.48 30.49
CA ILE A 327 -19.93 -12.98 30.18
C ILE A 327 -19.83 -11.48 29.90
N ILE A 328 -20.04 -11.08 28.68
CA ILE A 328 -20.04 -9.66 28.30
C ILE A 328 -21.49 -9.19 28.14
N ILE A 329 -21.83 -8.11 28.82
CA ILE A 329 -23.16 -7.50 28.77
C ILE A 329 -23.05 -6.21 28.01
N LEU A 330 -23.82 -6.09 26.95
CA LEU A 330 -23.87 -4.90 26.09
C LEU A 330 -25.24 -4.21 26.30
N ASP A 331 -25.24 -2.89 26.33
CA ASP A 331 -26.49 -2.10 26.48
C ASP A 331 -27.21 -1.94 25.11
N GLU A 332 -26.51 -2.22 24.01
CA GLU A 332 -27.04 -2.19 22.65
C GLU A 332 -26.45 -3.33 21.80
N PRO A 333 -27.07 -3.72 20.67
CA PRO A 333 -26.51 -4.71 19.77
C PRO A 333 -25.29 -4.12 19.03
N LEU A 334 -24.08 -4.44 19.49
CA LEU A 334 -22.81 -4.02 18.89
C LEU A 334 -22.15 -5.14 18.09
N PHE A 335 -21.27 -4.79 17.16
CA PHE A 335 -20.45 -5.75 16.44
C PHE A 335 -19.22 -6.13 17.27
N TYR A 336 -19.20 -7.36 17.81
CA TYR A 336 -18.15 -7.89 18.69
C TYR A 336 -17.32 -9.03 18.08
N LYS A 337 -17.71 -9.50 16.87
CA LYS A 337 -17.23 -10.77 16.31
C LYS A 337 -15.78 -10.77 15.87
N ASP A 338 -15.18 -9.61 15.67
CA ASP A 338 -13.76 -9.49 15.30
C ASP A 338 -12.85 -9.21 16.53
N TYR A 339 -13.43 -8.93 17.71
CA TYR A 339 -12.67 -8.66 18.93
C TYR A 339 -12.78 -9.75 19.99
N LEU A 340 -14.00 -10.11 20.41
CA LEU A 340 -14.20 -11.05 21.52
C LEU A 340 -13.67 -12.47 21.29
N PRO A 341 -13.50 -12.99 20.07
CA PRO A 341 -12.83 -14.27 19.86
C PRO A 341 -11.43 -14.34 20.46
N SER A 342 -10.66 -13.27 20.47
CA SER A 342 -9.31 -13.19 21.03
C SER A 342 -9.24 -12.98 22.55
N THR A 343 -10.40 -12.93 23.25
CA THR A 343 -10.51 -12.68 24.68
C THR A 343 -11.01 -13.93 25.44
N ASP A 344 -11.20 -13.84 26.76
CA ASP A 344 -11.78 -14.91 27.56
C ASP A 344 -13.31 -14.99 27.47
N ALA A 345 -13.98 -14.09 26.74
CA ALA A 345 -15.44 -14.06 26.62
C ALA A 345 -15.96 -15.35 25.98
N ILE A 346 -16.98 -15.92 26.58
CA ILE A 346 -17.68 -17.15 26.15
C ILE A 346 -19.07 -16.81 25.63
N TYR A 347 -19.79 -15.91 26.30
CA TYR A 347 -21.11 -15.47 25.92
C TYR A 347 -21.22 -13.95 25.94
N VAL A 348 -22.05 -13.42 25.02
CA VAL A 348 -22.43 -12.01 24.98
C VAL A 348 -23.92 -11.88 25.16
N ILE A 349 -24.35 -11.00 26.04
CA ILE A 349 -25.78 -10.67 26.32
C ILE A 349 -26.02 -9.26 25.77
N TYR A 350 -27.14 -9.06 25.09
CA TYR A 350 -27.56 -7.76 24.55
C TYR A 350 -29.08 -7.65 24.43
N PRO A 351 -29.67 -6.43 24.42
CA PRO A 351 -31.07 -6.20 24.15
C PRO A 351 -31.45 -6.71 22.75
N SER A 352 -32.50 -7.49 22.66
CA SER A 352 -32.96 -8.06 21.38
C SER A 352 -33.90 -7.09 20.64
N ASN A 353 -33.67 -6.90 19.32
CA ASN A 353 -34.59 -6.14 18.47
C ASN A 353 -36.01 -6.74 18.38
N ARG A 354 -36.20 -7.96 18.87
CA ARG A 354 -37.51 -8.66 18.98
C ARG A 354 -38.14 -8.57 20.39
N GLY A 355 -37.61 -7.65 21.20
CA GLY A 355 -37.96 -7.49 22.62
C GLY A 355 -37.19 -8.45 23.52
N GLY A 356 -37.07 -8.09 24.80
CA GLY A 356 -36.30 -8.83 25.80
C GLY A 356 -34.79 -8.82 25.52
N TYR A 357 -34.10 -9.90 25.89
CA TYR A 357 -32.66 -10.05 25.79
C TYR A 357 -32.27 -11.29 24.99
N ALA A 358 -31.15 -11.21 24.29
CA ALA A 358 -30.53 -12.35 23.64
C ALA A 358 -29.14 -12.60 24.22
N ALA A 359 -28.72 -13.86 24.23
CA ALA A 359 -27.34 -14.23 24.52
C ALA A 359 -26.78 -15.08 23.36
N GLN A 360 -25.58 -14.78 22.95
CA GLN A 360 -24.90 -15.47 21.84
C GLN A 360 -23.55 -16.01 22.30
N GLY A 361 -23.21 -17.23 21.86
CA GLY A 361 -21.89 -17.80 22.04
C GLY A 361 -20.83 -17.06 21.24
N VAL A 362 -19.67 -16.82 21.87
CA VAL A 362 -18.50 -16.22 21.21
C VAL A 362 -17.82 -17.28 20.36
N ARG A 363 -17.42 -16.92 19.14
CA ARG A 363 -16.68 -17.79 18.22
C ARG A 363 -15.27 -18.06 18.73
N LYS A 364 -14.65 -19.18 18.32
CA LYS A 364 -13.25 -19.48 18.61
C LYS A 364 -12.31 -18.50 17.92
N THR A 365 -12.62 -18.17 16.66
CA THR A 365 -11.89 -17.16 15.87
C THR A 365 -12.88 -16.29 15.08
N SER A 366 -12.44 -15.15 14.57
CA SER A 366 -13.26 -14.27 13.72
C SER A 366 -13.71 -14.93 12.41
N ASP A 367 -12.95 -15.92 11.93
CA ASP A 367 -13.10 -16.53 10.60
C ASP A 367 -13.93 -17.84 10.63
N THR A 368 -14.24 -18.38 11.79
CA THR A 368 -15.00 -19.62 11.93
C THR A 368 -16.40 -19.39 12.51
N ASN A 369 -17.30 -20.33 12.29
CA ASN A 369 -18.60 -20.35 12.97
C ASN A 369 -18.56 -21.23 14.23
N GLU A 370 -17.43 -21.87 14.54
CA GLU A 370 -17.26 -22.71 15.71
C GLU A 370 -17.22 -21.84 16.96
N LEU A 371 -18.06 -22.17 17.94
CA LEU A 371 -18.15 -21.44 19.19
C LEU A 371 -17.12 -21.93 20.21
N LYS A 372 -16.70 -21.05 21.11
CA LYS A 372 -15.92 -21.44 22.30
C LYS A 372 -16.72 -22.42 23.16
N LYS A 373 -18.04 -22.17 23.29
CA LYS A 373 -18.97 -23.03 23.98
C LYS A 373 -20.39 -22.87 23.40
N ASP A 374 -21.01 -23.99 23.04
CA ASP A 374 -22.42 -24.03 22.66
C ASP A 374 -23.34 -23.94 23.88
N PHE A 375 -24.58 -23.51 23.66
CA PHE A 375 -25.65 -23.70 24.68
C PHE A 375 -26.01 -25.18 24.82
N PRO A 376 -26.55 -25.62 26.01
CA PRO A 376 -26.88 -27.00 26.27
C PRO A 376 -27.79 -27.62 25.21
N LYS A 377 -27.47 -28.85 24.79
CA LYS A 377 -28.20 -29.54 23.71
C LYS A 377 -29.68 -29.78 24.06
N ASP A 378 -29.92 -30.05 25.32
CA ASP A 378 -31.28 -30.37 25.82
C ASP A 378 -32.25 -29.20 25.69
N TRP A 379 -31.75 -27.96 25.67
CA TRP A 379 -32.58 -26.75 25.52
C TRP A 379 -33.25 -26.62 24.16
N VAL A 380 -32.71 -27.28 23.14
CA VAL A 380 -33.34 -27.31 21.79
C VAL A 380 -34.64 -28.15 21.82
N ASN A 381 -34.64 -29.26 22.57
CA ASN A 381 -35.77 -30.19 22.61
C ASN A 381 -36.73 -29.87 23.76
N LYS A 382 -36.19 -29.41 24.89
CA LYS A 382 -36.94 -29.06 26.11
C LYS A 382 -36.47 -27.69 26.60
N LEU A 383 -37.13 -26.66 26.10
CA LEU A 383 -36.81 -25.29 26.45
C LEU A 383 -37.05 -25.03 27.94
N PRO A 384 -36.08 -24.50 28.70
CA PRO A 384 -36.28 -24.05 30.06
C PRO A 384 -37.41 -23.00 30.15
N PRO A 385 -38.21 -22.97 31.24
CA PRO A 385 -39.38 -22.09 31.35
C PRO A 385 -39.03 -20.59 31.39
N TYR A 386 -37.79 -20.24 31.70
CA TYR A 386 -37.26 -18.88 31.71
C TYR A 386 -36.71 -18.46 30.35
N LEU A 387 -36.64 -19.35 29.35
CA LEU A 387 -36.20 -19.02 27.98
C LEU A 387 -37.39 -18.96 27.03
N ARG A 388 -37.41 -18.00 26.16
CA ARG A 388 -38.35 -17.84 25.05
C ARG A 388 -37.92 -18.60 23.80
N PHE A 389 -36.61 -18.74 23.58
CA PHE A 389 -36.05 -19.32 22.36
C PHE A 389 -34.67 -19.92 22.60
N CYS A 390 -34.38 -21.03 21.93
CA CYS A 390 -33.04 -21.56 21.72
C CYS A 390 -32.89 -21.98 20.27
N HIS A 391 -31.85 -21.48 19.57
CA HIS A 391 -31.59 -21.83 18.21
C HIS A 391 -31.16 -23.29 18.06
N SER A 392 -31.59 -23.97 16.99
CA SER A 392 -31.25 -25.38 16.74
C SER A 392 -29.76 -25.65 16.68
N SER A 393 -28.96 -24.71 16.15
CA SER A 393 -27.50 -24.77 16.15
C SER A 393 -26.88 -24.27 17.46
N ARG A 394 -27.62 -24.03 18.50
CA ARG A 394 -27.18 -23.74 19.87
C ARG A 394 -26.25 -22.53 20.03
N PHE A 395 -26.25 -21.59 19.07
CA PHE A 395 -25.39 -20.40 19.14
C PHE A 395 -26.10 -19.21 19.81
N LEU A 396 -27.44 -19.24 19.93
CA LEU A 396 -28.27 -18.12 20.37
C LEU A 396 -29.40 -18.61 21.22
N ILE A 397 -29.64 -17.91 22.34
CA ILE A 397 -30.82 -18.03 23.18
C ILE A 397 -31.48 -16.66 23.39
N ALA A 398 -32.76 -16.63 23.77
CA ALA A 398 -33.47 -15.40 24.10
C ALA A 398 -34.42 -15.61 25.31
N ALA A 399 -34.59 -14.55 26.10
CA ALA A 399 -35.51 -14.47 27.24
C ALA A 399 -36.25 -13.12 27.23
N ASP A 400 -37.32 -13.02 28.01
CA ASP A 400 -38.13 -11.82 28.06
C ASP A 400 -37.55 -10.71 28.95
N ASN A 401 -36.72 -11.08 29.92
CA ASN A 401 -36.07 -10.13 30.82
C ASN A 401 -34.59 -10.45 31.04
N PHE A 402 -33.88 -9.52 31.67
CA PHE A 402 -32.42 -9.62 31.90
C PHE A 402 -32.06 -10.71 32.92
N ASP A 403 -32.86 -10.89 33.97
CA ASP A 403 -32.54 -11.86 35.02
C ASP A 403 -32.61 -13.29 34.48
N ASP A 404 -33.57 -13.59 33.65
CA ASP A 404 -33.77 -14.90 33.03
C ASP A 404 -32.64 -15.22 32.04
N ILE A 405 -32.22 -14.27 31.17
CA ILE A 405 -31.12 -14.51 30.23
C ILE A 405 -29.78 -14.66 30.96
N MET A 406 -29.56 -13.89 32.05
CA MET A 406 -28.36 -13.99 32.86
C MET A 406 -28.33 -15.33 33.63
N HIS A 407 -29.48 -15.78 34.16
CA HIS A 407 -29.62 -17.09 34.80
C HIS A 407 -29.24 -18.21 33.81
N ALA A 408 -29.80 -18.18 32.59
CA ALA A 408 -29.51 -19.15 31.55
C ALA A 408 -28.02 -19.19 31.17
N VAL A 409 -27.38 -18.02 30.98
CA VAL A 409 -25.97 -17.96 30.64
C VAL A 409 -25.09 -18.52 31.76
N ARG A 410 -25.40 -18.20 33.02
CA ARG A 410 -24.68 -18.75 34.18
C ARG A 410 -24.87 -20.29 34.32
N GLU A 411 -26.05 -20.79 33.99
CA GLU A 411 -26.29 -22.22 33.95
C GLU A 411 -25.50 -22.88 32.82
N ALA A 412 -25.54 -22.31 31.59
CA ALA A 412 -24.79 -22.81 30.45
C ALA A 412 -23.27 -22.83 30.69
N LEU A 413 -22.72 -21.93 31.52
CA LEU A 413 -21.30 -21.95 31.88
C LEU A 413 -20.90 -23.15 32.75
N LYS A 414 -21.84 -23.74 33.50
CA LYS A 414 -21.56 -24.89 34.37
C LYS A 414 -21.56 -26.23 33.62
N TRP A 415 -22.20 -26.29 32.47
CA TRP A 415 -22.22 -27.47 31.58
C TRP A 415 -20.88 -27.59 30.82
#